data_9dab4fd940fd6cc3578b9d6fd09017ef
#
_entry.id   9dab4fd940fd6cc3578b9d6fd09017ef
#
_cell.length_a   1.000
_cell.length_b   1.000
_cell.length_c   1.000
_cell.angle_alpha   90.00
_cell.angle_beta   90.00
_cell.angle_gamma   90.00
#
_symmetry.space_group_name_H-M   'P 1'
#
loop_
_entity.id
_entity.type
_entity.pdbx_description
1 polymer ?
#
loop_
_entity_poly.entity_id
_entity_poly.type
_entity_poly.pdbx_seq_one_letter_code
_entity_poly.pdbx_strand_id
1 'polypeptide(L)'
;QEQRQIAQEIRLIEANLEELRNELDELIERHQLTLTYLYKHGRTTELALILTSASINQLLVRSTYLARFNEFRDAQESAIREKQSTYELAREDLQHTRQRNEESLARIQTEKQELARREEQQQESVRLLRRDRDQVQQQLQQVTEQQQRLNEALTRLIAEEEEIQRAEEERLRRLAAAQQIEDEDERSAAVARYSRPIARRAAVSEEELAGYERAFREARGRLPWPVNGGTVTERFGERVHPVFGTRTNNPGVDIATSPRSQVRTIHDGYVFAVQPLTGFGDVVMVHHGQYKTIYGNLSDVFVSRGHVLRRGDVIGLSGDQDSIRGEVLFFMIRDGSDNVNPESWLQRSVP
;
A
#
# COMPACT_ATOMS: atom_id res chain seq x y z
N GLN A 1 -18.53 -28.20 17.55
CA GLN A 1 -18.82 -28.79 18.86
C GLN A 1 -20.33 -28.71 19.16
N GLU A 2 -20.93 -27.55 19.05
CA GLU A 2 -22.37 -27.28 19.28
C GLU A 2 -23.26 -28.25 18.51
N GLN A 3 -23.03 -28.43 17.21
CA GLN A 3 -23.81 -29.36 16.38
C GLN A 3 -23.77 -30.82 16.86
N ARG A 4 -22.65 -31.27 17.41
CA ARG A 4 -22.55 -32.61 17.97
C ARG A 4 -23.33 -32.75 19.25
N GLN A 5 -23.35 -31.73 20.08
CA GLN A 5 -24.14 -31.68 21.31
C GLN A 5 -25.63 -31.74 21.04
N ILE A 6 -26.14 -30.87 20.12
CA ILE A 6 -27.55 -30.87 19.72
C ILE A 6 -27.98 -32.22 19.12
N ALA A 7 -27.11 -32.82 18.27
CA ALA A 7 -27.41 -34.12 17.68
C ALA A 7 -27.44 -35.27 18.76
N GLN A 8 -26.66 -35.16 19.83
CA GLN A 8 -26.72 -36.11 20.98
C GLN A 8 -28.00 -35.86 21.79
N GLU A 9 -28.36 -34.62 22.06
CA GLU A 9 -29.59 -34.24 22.76
C GLU A 9 -30.83 -34.76 22.02
N ILE A 10 -30.93 -34.61 20.72
CA ILE A 10 -32.00 -35.16 19.88
C ILE A 10 -32.12 -36.67 20.06
N ARG A 11 -31.01 -37.42 19.99
CA ARG A 11 -31.02 -38.89 20.16
C ARG A 11 -31.50 -39.33 21.54
N LEU A 12 -31.13 -38.59 22.59
CA LEU A 12 -31.58 -38.87 23.95
C LEU A 12 -33.09 -38.62 24.12
N ILE A 13 -33.59 -37.52 23.56
CA ILE A 13 -35.01 -37.21 23.60
C ILE A 13 -35.83 -38.26 22.80
N GLU A 14 -35.34 -38.65 21.61
CA GLU A 14 -35.97 -39.69 20.78
C GLU A 14 -36.04 -41.04 21.52
N ALA A 15 -34.97 -41.47 22.19
CA ALA A 15 -34.96 -42.69 22.97
C ALA A 15 -35.92 -42.63 24.16
N ASN A 16 -35.99 -41.50 24.88
CA ASN A 16 -36.92 -41.27 25.97
C ASN A 16 -38.41 -41.27 25.48
N LEU A 17 -38.67 -40.67 24.31
CA LEU A 17 -40.00 -40.70 23.69
C LEU A 17 -40.43 -42.13 23.34
N GLU A 18 -39.55 -42.97 22.83
CA GLU A 18 -39.86 -44.36 22.52
C GLU A 18 -40.16 -45.16 23.79
N GLU A 19 -39.41 -44.96 24.86
CA GLU A 19 -39.67 -45.56 26.16
C GLU A 19 -41.02 -45.10 26.72
N LEU A 20 -41.28 -43.81 26.76
CA LEU A 20 -42.56 -43.23 27.24
C LEU A 20 -43.76 -43.74 26.43
N ARG A 21 -43.61 -43.89 25.12
CA ARG A 21 -44.66 -44.44 24.24
C ARG A 21 -44.96 -45.89 24.59
N ASN A 22 -43.95 -46.72 24.74
CA ASN A 22 -44.12 -48.13 25.09
C ASN A 22 -44.84 -48.29 26.45
N GLU A 23 -44.41 -47.53 27.45
CA GLU A 23 -45.06 -47.54 28.77
C GLU A 23 -46.52 -47.08 28.69
N LEU A 24 -46.81 -46.06 27.90
CA LEU A 24 -48.17 -45.56 27.69
C LEU A 24 -49.05 -46.59 26.99
N ASP A 25 -48.53 -47.22 25.94
CA ASP A 25 -49.23 -48.28 25.20
C ASP A 25 -49.58 -49.46 26.12
N GLU A 26 -48.64 -49.88 26.99
CA GLU A 26 -48.90 -50.92 27.99
C GLU A 26 -49.98 -50.49 29.01
N LEU A 27 -49.95 -49.25 29.49
CA LEU A 27 -50.97 -48.74 30.42
C LEU A 27 -52.34 -48.70 29.78
N ILE A 28 -52.44 -48.25 28.53
CA ILE A 28 -53.69 -48.21 27.76
C ILE A 28 -54.22 -49.62 27.53
N GLU A 29 -53.35 -50.58 27.13
CA GLU A 29 -53.79 -51.97 26.90
C GLU A 29 -54.34 -52.59 28.18
N ARG A 30 -53.68 -52.46 29.33
CA ARG A 30 -54.16 -52.93 30.63
C ARG A 30 -55.50 -52.27 31.02
N HIS A 31 -55.65 -50.99 30.78
CA HIS A 31 -56.90 -50.27 31.04
C HIS A 31 -58.03 -50.74 30.12
N GLN A 32 -57.74 -50.97 28.82
CA GLN A 32 -58.72 -51.48 27.86
C GLN A 32 -59.20 -52.89 28.24
N LEU A 33 -58.32 -53.79 28.70
CA LEU A 33 -58.67 -55.11 29.18
C LEU A 33 -59.63 -55.00 30.38
N THR A 34 -59.35 -54.08 31.31
CA THR A 34 -60.22 -53.81 32.47
C THR A 34 -61.58 -53.30 32.07
N LEU A 35 -61.63 -52.33 31.15
CA LEU A 35 -62.87 -51.81 30.63
C LEU A 35 -63.69 -52.84 29.83
N THR A 36 -63.02 -53.67 29.04
CA THR A 36 -63.65 -54.76 28.27
C THR A 36 -64.29 -55.82 29.18
N TYR A 37 -63.58 -56.15 30.24
CA TYR A 37 -64.13 -57.05 31.24
C TYR A 37 -65.37 -56.49 31.91
N LEU A 38 -65.37 -55.21 32.31
CA LEU A 38 -66.52 -54.51 32.89
C LEU A 38 -67.66 -54.40 31.92
N TYR A 39 -67.44 -54.11 30.64
CA TYR A 39 -68.46 -54.05 29.61
C TYR A 39 -69.15 -55.40 29.40
N LYS A 40 -68.39 -56.49 29.31
CA LYS A 40 -68.94 -57.84 29.09
C LYS A 40 -69.74 -58.37 30.27
N HIS A 41 -69.39 -58.03 31.51
CA HIS A 41 -69.99 -58.54 32.72
C HIS A 41 -71.00 -57.56 33.35
N GLY A 42 -71.16 -56.37 32.80
CA GLY A 42 -72.25 -55.38 33.00
C GLY A 42 -72.18 -54.59 34.32
N ARG A 43 -72.69 -53.35 34.26
CA ARG A 43 -72.88 -52.45 35.41
C ARG A 43 -73.80 -53.05 36.52
N THR A 44 -74.67 -53.97 36.13
CA THR A 44 -75.48 -54.70 37.07
C THR A 44 -74.73 -55.52 38.04
N THR A 45 -73.50 -55.84 37.81
CA THR A 45 -72.64 -56.69 38.64
C THR A 45 -72.26 -56.03 39.97
N GLU A 46 -72.02 -54.68 39.98
CA GLU A 46 -71.58 -54.00 41.23
C GLU A 46 -72.74 -53.92 42.25
N LEU A 47 -73.93 -53.44 41.83
CA LEU A 47 -75.08 -53.40 42.70
C LEU A 47 -75.63 -54.80 43.00
N ALA A 48 -75.57 -55.73 42.04
CA ALA A 48 -75.99 -57.07 42.22
C ALA A 48 -75.06 -57.87 43.22
N LEU A 49 -73.73 -57.62 43.14
CA LEU A 49 -72.72 -58.15 44.07
C LEU A 49 -72.99 -57.70 45.53
N ILE A 50 -73.43 -56.43 45.71
CA ILE A 50 -73.81 -55.92 47.04
C ILE A 50 -75.13 -56.46 47.46
N LEU A 51 -76.15 -56.44 46.62
CA LEU A 51 -77.54 -56.87 46.95
C LEU A 51 -77.71 -58.39 47.12
N THR A 52 -76.89 -59.22 46.48
CA THR A 52 -76.89 -60.69 46.61
C THR A 52 -75.99 -61.19 47.75
N SER A 53 -75.62 -60.36 48.70
CA SER A 53 -74.80 -60.72 49.82
C SER A 53 -75.67 -61.55 50.84
N ALA A 54 -75.20 -62.74 51.20
CA ALA A 54 -75.90 -63.66 52.13
C ALA A 54 -75.72 -63.28 53.61
N SER A 55 -74.86 -62.34 53.93
CA SER A 55 -74.56 -61.83 55.27
C SER A 55 -74.00 -60.37 55.22
N ILE A 56 -74.19 -59.64 56.33
CA ILE A 56 -73.63 -58.30 56.53
C ILE A 56 -72.14 -58.29 56.39
N ASN A 57 -71.47 -59.32 56.83
CA ASN A 57 -69.98 -59.44 56.71
C ASN A 57 -69.59 -59.59 55.24
N GLN A 58 -70.27 -60.43 54.46
CA GLN A 58 -70.06 -60.53 53.03
C GLN A 58 -70.28 -59.19 52.29
N LEU A 59 -71.31 -58.44 52.73
CA LEU A 59 -71.59 -57.10 52.17
C LEU A 59 -70.47 -56.13 52.43
N LEU A 60 -69.94 -56.08 53.63
CA LEU A 60 -68.77 -55.25 54.01
C LEU A 60 -67.50 -55.64 53.23
N VAL A 61 -67.24 -56.92 53.10
CA VAL A 61 -66.09 -57.37 52.32
C VAL A 61 -66.23 -57.00 50.85
N ARG A 62 -67.39 -57.22 50.21
CA ARG A 62 -67.67 -56.88 48.81
C ARG A 62 -67.62 -55.37 48.52
N SER A 63 -68.12 -54.56 49.43
CA SER A 63 -68.13 -53.09 49.31
C SER A 63 -66.68 -52.55 49.37
N THR A 64 -65.85 -53.12 50.25
CA THR A 64 -64.40 -52.80 50.35
C THR A 64 -63.63 -53.18 49.08
N TYR A 65 -63.95 -54.36 48.50
CA TYR A 65 -63.35 -54.75 47.22
C TYR A 65 -63.74 -53.83 46.08
N LEU A 66 -64.98 -53.41 45.98
CA LEU A 66 -65.47 -52.45 44.97
C LEU A 66 -64.85 -51.06 45.13
N ALA A 67 -64.74 -50.57 46.36
CA ALA A 67 -64.05 -49.32 46.65
C ALA A 67 -62.64 -49.35 46.17
N ARG A 68 -61.88 -50.43 46.56
CA ARG A 68 -60.50 -50.61 46.09
C ARG A 68 -60.35 -50.78 44.58
N PHE A 69 -61.34 -51.43 43.92
CA PHE A 69 -61.35 -51.61 42.50
C PHE A 69 -61.57 -50.25 41.77
N ASN A 70 -62.46 -49.43 42.30
CA ASN A 70 -62.67 -48.07 41.75
C ASN A 70 -61.45 -47.16 41.96
N GLU A 71 -60.82 -47.20 43.15
CA GLU A 71 -59.56 -46.52 43.42
C GLU A 71 -58.45 -46.97 42.47
N PHE A 72 -58.35 -48.25 42.19
CA PHE A 72 -57.37 -48.82 41.27
C PHE A 72 -57.61 -48.32 39.82
N ARG A 73 -58.87 -48.27 39.36
CA ARG A 73 -59.23 -47.77 38.04
C ARG A 73 -58.93 -46.27 37.89
N ASP A 74 -59.31 -45.47 38.90
CA ASP A 74 -59.06 -44.04 38.91
C ASP A 74 -57.55 -43.74 38.96
N ALA A 75 -56.78 -44.53 39.67
CA ALA A 75 -55.33 -44.47 39.68
C ALA A 75 -54.73 -44.81 38.31
N GLN A 76 -55.26 -45.84 37.60
CA GLN A 76 -54.84 -46.17 36.25
C GLN A 76 -55.14 -45.04 35.26
N GLU A 77 -56.33 -44.43 35.31
CA GLU A 77 -56.69 -43.31 34.44
C GLU A 77 -55.79 -42.10 34.70
N SER A 78 -55.52 -41.79 35.96
CA SER A 78 -54.60 -40.72 36.33
C SER A 78 -53.18 -40.97 35.83
N ALA A 79 -52.67 -42.21 35.95
CA ALA A 79 -51.34 -42.59 35.45
C ALA A 79 -51.26 -42.48 33.91
N ILE A 80 -52.33 -42.86 33.19
CA ILE A 80 -52.39 -42.68 31.73
C ILE A 80 -52.35 -41.21 31.37
N ARG A 81 -53.14 -40.37 32.03
CA ARG A 81 -53.13 -38.90 31.75
C ARG A 81 -51.77 -38.25 32.05
N GLU A 82 -51.14 -38.62 33.15
CA GLU A 82 -49.83 -38.13 33.52
C GLU A 82 -48.77 -38.56 32.50
N LYS A 83 -48.74 -39.81 32.07
CA LYS A 83 -47.85 -40.29 31.02
C LYS A 83 -48.08 -39.64 29.66
N GLN A 84 -49.36 -39.43 29.28
CA GLN A 84 -49.68 -38.68 28.04
C GLN A 84 -49.16 -37.27 28.09
N SER A 85 -49.34 -36.54 29.20
CA SER A 85 -48.83 -35.19 29.36
C SER A 85 -47.29 -35.17 29.27
N THR A 86 -46.62 -36.11 29.91
CA THR A 86 -45.13 -36.23 29.85
C THR A 86 -44.65 -36.53 28.43
N TYR A 87 -45.35 -37.41 27.70
CA TYR A 87 -45.04 -37.74 26.31
C TYR A 87 -45.23 -36.50 25.40
N GLU A 88 -46.32 -35.75 25.57
CA GLU A 88 -46.55 -34.51 24.79
C GLU A 88 -45.47 -33.47 25.05
N LEU A 89 -45.08 -33.24 26.30
CA LEU A 89 -43.97 -32.32 26.65
C LEU A 89 -42.63 -32.74 26.01
N ALA A 90 -42.30 -34.01 26.09
CA ALA A 90 -41.08 -34.53 25.47
C ALA A 90 -41.09 -34.41 23.94
N ARG A 91 -42.27 -34.54 23.31
CA ARG A 91 -42.46 -34.35 21.88
C ARG A 91 -42.29 -32.87 21.47
N GLU A 92 -42.82 -31.96 22.27
CA GLU A 92 -42.59 -30.52 22.05
C GLU A 92 -41.14 -30.14 22.17
N ASP A 93 -40.44 -30.69 23.17
CA ASP A 93 -38.98 -30.48 23.38
C ASP A 93 -38.16 -30.99 22.20
N LEU A 94 -38.50 -32.17 21.65
CA LEU A 94 -37.87 -32.68 20.44
C LEU A 94 -38.08 -31.75 19.27
N GLN A 95 -39.29 -31.23 19.08
CA GLN A 95 -39.57 -30.29 17.97
C GLN A 95 -38.76 -29.00 18.12
N HIS A 96 -38.71 -28.44 19.32
CA HIS A 96 -37.90 -27.26 19.63
C HIS A 96 -36.42 -27.49 19.39
N THR A 97 -35.89 -28.63 19.82
CA THR A 97 -34.46 -28.96 19.64
C THR A 97 -34.14 -29.19 18.17
N ARG A 98 -35.03 -29.82 17.40
CA ARG A 98 -34.85 -29.94 15.93
C ARG A 98 -34.82 -28.59 15.22
N GLN A 99 -35.75 -27.68 15.60
CA GLN A 99 -35.77 -26.32 15.04
C GLN A 99 -34.45 -25.57 15.34
N ARG A 100 -33.95 -25.61 16.58
CA ARG A 100 -32.64 -25.03 16.95
C ARG A 100 -31.51 -25.61 16.13
N ASN A 101 -31.55 -26.92 15.83
CA ASN A 101 -30.56 -27.57 14.98
C ASN A 101 -30.57 -27.03 13.54
N GLU A 102 -31.74 -26.87 12.95
CA GLU A 102 -31.92 -26.31 11.59
C GLU A 102 -31.42 -24.87 11.51
N GLU A 103 -31.78 -24.03 12.48
CA GLU A 103 -31.32 -22.65 12.57
C GLU A 103 -29.80 -22.55 12.70
N SER A 104 -29.19 -23.40 13.54
CA SER A 104 -27.75 -23.46 13.73
C SER A 104 -27.02 -23.92 12.45
N LEU A 105 -27.57 -24.92 11.73
CA LEU A 105 -27.02 -25.35 10.44
C LEU A 105 -27.09 -24.24 9.39
N ALA A 106 -28.23 -23.52 9.28
CA ALA A 106 -28.38 -22.42 8.37
C ALA A 106 -27.38 -21.29 8.67
N ARG A 107 -27.17 -20.96 9.96
CA ARG A 107 -26.18 -19.97 10.39
C ARG A 107 -24.75 -20.38 10.00
N ILE A 108 -24.34 -21.61 10.28
CA ILE A 108 -23.02 -22.14 9.92
C ILE A 108 -22.81 -22.06 8.40
N GLN A 109 -23.84 -22.34 7.62
CA GLN A 109 -23.74 -22.29 6.16
C GLN A 109 -23.55 -20.85 5.65
N THR A 110 -24.26 -19.90 6.25
CA THR A 110 -24.10 -18.48 5.93
C THR A 110 -22.71 -17.97 6.30
N GLU A 111 -22.24 -18.29 7.52
CA GLU A 111 -20.90 -17.91 7.98
C GLU A 111 -19.78 -18.49 7.09
N LYS A 112 -19.92 -19.75 6.66
CA LYS A 112 -18.97 -20.35 5.70
C LYS A 112 -18.95 -19.62 4.35
N GLN A 113 -20.11 -19.21 3.83
CA GLN A 113 -20.18 -18.46 2.59
C GLN A 113 -19.56 -17.06 2.73
N GLU A 114 -19.81 -16.38 3.84
CA GLU A 114 -19.19 -15.09 4.12
C GLU A 114 -17.67 -15.20 4.29
N LEU A 115 -17.20 -16.23 4.99
CA LEU A 115 -15.78 -16.47 5.16
C LEU A 115 -15.09 -16.72 3.81
N ALA A 116 -15.67 -17.55 2.95
CA ALA A 116 -15.16 -17.81 1.61
C ALA A 116 -15.08 -16.54 0.76
N ARG A 117 -16.12 -15.67 0.82
CA ARG A 117 -16.10 -14.37 0.13
C ARG A 117 -14.99 -13.44 0.66
N ARG A 118 -14.82 -13.39 1.99
CA ARG A 118 -13.75 -12.58 2.61
C ARG A 118 -12.35 -13.08 2.23
N GLU A 119 -12.17 -14.39 2.19
CA GLU A 119 -10.90 -15.00 1.75
C GLU A 119 -10.60 -14.65 0.28
N GLU A 120 -11.59 -14.73 -0.60
CA GLU A 120 -11.44 -14.36 -2.01
C GLU A 120 -11.09 -12.88 -2.18
N GLN A 121 -11.79 -11.97 -1.48
CA GLN A 121 -11.50 -10.53 -1.48
C GLN A 121 -10.10 -10.23 -0.95
N GLN A 122 -9.70 -10.93 0.11
CA GLN A 122 -8.36 -10.78 0.68
C GLN A 122 -7.27 -11.24 -0.29
N GLN A 123 -7.47 -12.39 -0.96
CA GLN A 123 -6.54 -12.89 -1.98
C GLN A 123 -6.41 -11.93 -3.16
N GLU A 124 -7.54 -11.37 -3.62
CA GLU A 124 -7.53 -10.37 -4.69
C GLU A 124 -6.78 -9.09 -4.28
N SER A 125 -7.04 -8.58 -3.08
CA SER A 125 -6.33 -7.42 -2.52
C SER A 125 -4.83 -7.65 -2.42
N VAL A 126 -4.42 -8.83 -1.93
CA VAL A 126 -2.99 -9.21 -1.86
C VAL A 126 -2.37 -9.31 -3.26
N ARG A 127 -3.12 -9.82 -4.24
CA ARG A 127 -2.66 -9.91 -5.64
C ARG A 127 -2.44 -8.53 -6.26
N LEU A 128 -3.37 -7.59 -6.05
CA LEU A 128 -3.25 -6.20 -6.49
C LEU A 128 -2.05 -5.50 -5.84
N LEU A 129 -1.92 -5.60 -4.51
CA LEU A 129 -0.80 -5.00 -3.78
C LEU A 129 0.57 -5.55 -4.22
N ARG A 130 0.66 -6.85 -4.55
CA ARG A 130 1.89 -7.43 -5.10
C ARG A 130 2.22 -6.83 -6.47
N ARG A 131 1.22 -6.69 -7.33
CA ARG A 131 1.39 -6.09 -8.65
C ARG A 131 1.85 -4.63 -8.57
N ASP A 132 1.23 -3.85 -7.69
CA ASP A 132 1.61 -2.46 -7.45
C ASP A 132 3.04 -2.36 -6.91
N ARG A 133 3.40 -3.22 -5.96
CA ARG A 133 4.78 -3.30 -5.43
C ARG A 133 5.80 -3.58 -6.52
N ASP A 134 5.53 -4.57 -7.37
CA ASP A 134 6.45 -4.96 -8.44
C ASP A 134 6.61 -3.82 -9.47
N GLN A 135 5.52 -3.10 -9.76
CA GLN A 135 5.56 -1.92 -10.63
C GLN A 135 6.39 -0.78 -10.02
N VAL A 136 6.19 -0.46 -8.75
CA VAL A 136 6.98 0.56 -8.03
C VAL A 136 8.46 0.16 -7.96
N GLN A 137 8.76 -1.11 -7.76
CA GLN A 137 10.13 -1.61 -7.74
C GLN A 137 10.83 -1.44 -9.11
N GLN A 138 10.13 -1.70 -10.21
CA GLN A 138 10.64 -1.45 -11.56
C GLN A 138 10.89 0.05 -11.81
N GLN A 139 9.97 0.92 -11.39
CA GLN A 139 10.15 2.38 -11.51
C GLN A 139 11.36 2.85 -10.70
N LEU A 140 11.55 2.34 -9.49
CA LEU A 140 12.70 2.68 -8.65
C LEU A 140 14.03 2.28 -9.31
N GLN A 141 14.08 1.08 -9.89
CA GLN A 141 15.26 0.66 -10.65
C GLN A 141 15.59 1.62 -11.79
N GLN A 142 14.59 1.98 -12.60
CA GLN A 142 14.77 2.92 -13.71
C GLN A 142 15.28 4.28 -13.23
N VAL A 143 14.71 4.84 -12.17
CA VAL A 143 15.16 6.12 -11.59
C VAL A 143 16.59 6.02 -11.08
N THR A 144 16.95 4.95 -10.40
CA THR A 144 18.32 4.73 -9.89
C THR A 144 19.34 4.63 -11.03
N GLU A 145 19.00 3.89 -12.08
CA GLU A 145 19.88 3.79 -13.28
C GLU A 145 20.03 5.15 -13.98
N GLN A 146 18.96 5.93 -14.11
CA GLN A 146 19.03 7.26 -14.69
C GLN A 146 19.93 8.20 -13.88
N GLN A 147 19.85 8.15 -12.55
CA GLN A 147 20.71 8.93 -11.66
C GLN A 147 22.19 8.53 -11.78
N GLN A 148 22.47 7.23 -11.86
CA GLN A 148 23.85 6.75 -12.06
C GLN A 148 24.41 7.25 -13.39
N ARG A 149 23.65 7.10 -14.49
CA ARG A 149 24.07 7.60 -15.82
C ARG A 149 24.29 9.11 -15.83
N LEU A 150 23.43 9.88 -15.14
CA LEU A 150 23.65 11.33 -14.99
C LEU A 150 24.99 11.61 -14.29
N ASN A 151 25.25 11.00 -13.14
CA ASN A 151 26.47 11.23 -12.39
C ASN A 151 27.73 10.82 -13.19
N GLU A 152 27.70 9.70 -13.91
CA GLU A 152 28.78 9.25 -14.78
C GLU A 152 29.02 10.24 -15.92
N ALA A 153 27.96 10.70 -16.60
CA ALA A 153 28.07 11.67 -17.67
C ALA A 153 28.63 13.01 -17.16
N LEU A 154 28.13 13.51 -16.04
CA LEU A 154 28.64 14.72 -15.41
C LEU A 154 30.11 14.62 -15.03
N THR A 155 30.51 13.52 -14.40
CA THR A 155 31.90 13.29 -14.01
C THR A 155 32.82 13.27 -15.23
N ARG A 156 32.39 12.60 -16.31
CA ARG A 156 33.14 12.56 -17.57
C ARG A 156 33.29 13.95 -18.19
N LEU A 157 32.23 14.72 -18.28
CA LEU A 157 32.23 16.06 -18.88
C LEU A 157 33.08 17.06 -18.07
N ILE A 158 33.02 16.96 -16.74
CA ILE A 158 33.82 17.80 -15.86
C ILE A 158 35.34 17.44 -16.04
N ALA A 159 35.66 16.16 -16.09
CA ALA A 159 37.05 15.72 -16.32
C ALA A 159 37.56 16.18 -17.70
N GLU A 160 36.74 16.07 -18.75
CA GLU A 160 37.07 16.58 -20.09
C GLU A 160 37.32 18.11 -20.08
N GLU A 161 36.48 18.86 -19.36
CA GLU A 161 36.67 20.31 -19.24
C GLU A 161 37.96 20.67 -18.47
N GLU A 162 38.24 19.96 -17.38
CA GLU A 162 39.49 20.15 -16.60
C GLU A 162 40.74 19.81 -17.42
N GLU A 163 40.71 18.78 -18.27
CA GLU A 163 41.80 18.46 -19.20
C GLU A 163 42.03 19.60 -20.23
N ILE A 164 40.94 20.14 -20.79
CA ILE A 164 41.01 21.26 -21.71
C ILE A 164 41.62 22.50 -21.04
N GLN A 165 41.23 22.79 -19.80
CA GLN A 165 41.79 23.90 -19.03
C GLN A 165 43.29 23.71 -18.77
N ARG A 166 43.70 22.55 -18.27
CA ARG A 166 45.13 22.24 -18.04
C ARG A 166 45.98 22.35 -19.32
N ALA A 167 45.43 21.83 -20.43
CA ALA A 167 46.12 21.94 -21.73
C ALA A 167 46.25 23.41 -22.20
N GLU A 168 45.26 24.24 -21.94
CA GLU A 168 45.30 25.65 -22.27
C GLU A 168 46.27 26.41 -21.36
N GLU A 169 46.29 26.13 -20.06
CA GLU A 169 47.27 26.70 -19.13
C GLU A 169 48.72 26.36 -19.57
N GLU A 170 48.94 25.12 -19.94
CA GLU A 170 50.26 24.69 -20.45
C GLU A 170 50.59 25.41 -21.76
N ARG A 171 49.63 25.57 -22.68
CA ARG A 171 49.82 26.32 -23.90
C ARG A 171 50.19 27.77 -23.62
N LEU A 172 49.49 28.45 -22.71
CA LEU A 172 49.78 29.84 -22.32
C LEU A 172 51.14 29.98 -21.66
N ARG A 173 51.54 29.05 -20.78
CA ARG A 173 52.91 29.01 -20.20
C ARG A 173 53.96 28.87 -21.28
N ARG A 174 53.74 27.99 -22.28
CA ARG A 174 54.67 27.78 -23.39
C ARG A 174 54.70 29.03 -24.30
N LEU A 175 53.56 29.71 -24.49
CA LEU A 175 53.49 30.96 -25.25
C LEU A 175 54.31 32.08 -24.53
N ALA A 176 54.13 32.23 -23.23
CA ALA A 176 54.88 33.21 -22.44
C ALA A 176 56.40 32.93 -22.46
N ALA A 177 56.76 31.64 -22.34
CA ALA A 177 58.18 31.24 -22.44
C ALA A 177 58.75 31.52 -23.87
N ALA A 178 57.96 31.27 -24.92
CA ALA A 178 58.34 31.55 -26.30
C ALA A 178 58.57 33.03 -26.56
N GLN A 179 57.84 33.94 -25.91
CA GLN A 179 58.06 35.38 -26.01
C GLN A 179 59.34 35.88 -25.39
N GLN A 180 59.99 35.08 -24.54
CA GLN A 180 61.24 35.38 -23.85
C GLN A 180 62.48 34.84 -24.59
N ILE A 181 62.33 34.16 -25.73
CA ILE A 181 63.45 33.67 -26.56
C ILE A 181 64.16 34.86 -27.17
N GLU A 182 65.52 34.89 -27.04
CA GLU A 182 66.36 36.00 -27.56
C GLU A 182 66.44 35.95 -29.06
N ASP A 183 66.56 34.79 -29.68
CA ASP A 183 66.64 34.63 -31.13
C ASP A 183 65.26 34.96 -31.78
N GLU A 184 65.26 35.88 -32.76
CA GLU A 184 64.08 36.41 -33.40
C GLU A 184 63.33 35.37 -34.26
N ASP A 185 64.09 34.54 -34.96
CA ASP A 185 63.50 33.52 -35.84
C ASP A 185 62.88 32.38 -35.01
N GLU A 186 63.58 31.91 -33.97
CA GLU A 186 63.06 30.90 -33.05
C GLU A 186 61.85 31.41 -32.25
N ARG A 187 61.92 32.66 -31.78
CA ARG A 187 60.81 33.31 -31.07
C ARG A 187 59.57 33.36 -31.92
N SER A 188 59.70 33.84 -33.18
CA SER A 188 58.56 33.98 -34.07
C SER A 188 57.90 32.64 -34.41
N ALA A 189 58.70 31.60 -34.64
CA ALA A 189 58.20 30.23 -34.87
C ALA A 189 57.52 29.64 -33.65
N ALA A 190 58.10 29.83 -32.45
CA ALA A 190 57.52 29.35 -31.20
C ALA A 190 56.22 30.09 -30.86
N VAL A 191 56.16 31.41 -30.98
CA VAL A 191 54.92 32.21 -30.79
C VAL A 191 53.84 31.80 -31.76
N ALA A 192 54.18 31.63 -33.07
CA ALA A 192 53.19 31.15 -34.05
C ALA A 192 52.62 29.79 -33.72
N ARG A 193 53.44 28.90 -33.16
CA ARG A 193 53.00 27.52 -32.73
C ARG A 193 52.03 27.55 -31.58
N TYR A 194 52.18 28.41 -30.60
CA TYR A 194 51.37 28.46 -29.38
C TYR A 194 50.32 29.59 -29.40
N SER A 195 50.23 30.41 -30.45
CA SER A 195 49.27 31.53 -30.52
C SER A 195 47.81 31.11 -30.70
N ARG A 196 47.53 29.91 -31.24
CA ARG A 196 46.16 29.43 -31.47
C ARG A 196 45.57 28.85 -30.21
N PRO A 197 44.46 29.38 -29.68
CA PRO A 197 43.75 28.80 -28.55
C PRO A 197 43.24 27.39 -28.87
N ILE A 198 43.05 26.58 -27.86
CA ILE A 198 42.38 25.29 -28.02
C ILE A 198 40.93 25.52 -28.38
N ALA A 199 40.48 24.98 -29.53
CA ALA A 199 39.25 25.34 -30.23
C ALA A 199 37.94 25.07 -29.46
N ARG A 200 37.99 24.51 -28.25
CA ARG A 200 36.81 24.14 -27.43
C ARG A 200 36.66 24.97 -26.16
N ARG A 201 37.57 25.93 -25.90
CA ARG A 201 37.55 26.75 -24.69
C ARG A 201 36.72 27.99 -24.85
N ALA A 202 35.98 28.40 -23.79
CA ALA A 202 35.44 29.76 -23.66
C ALA A 202 36.60 30.77 -23.55
N ALA A 203 36.42 31.99 -24.11
CA ALA A 203 37.40 33.07 -24.00
C ALA A 203 37.34 33.73 -22.60
N VAL A 204 37.50 32.92 -21.53
CA VAL A 204 37.46 33.36 -20.13
C VAL A 204 38.85 33.12 -19.54
N SER A 205 39.46 34.15 -18.97
CA SER A 205 40.76 34.05 -18.31
C SER A 205 40.65 33.39 -16.94
N GLU A 206 41.77 32.86 -16.43
CA GLU A 206 41.81 32.27 -15.06
C GLU A 206 41.44 33.31 -14.00
N GLU A 207 41.83 34.56 -14.18
CA GLU A 207 41.52 35.66 -13.27
C GLU A 207 40.03 35.96 -13.24
N GLU A 208 39.35 35.95 -14.38
CA GLU A 208 37.88 36.08 -14.49
C GLU A 208 37.16 34.90 -13.86
N LEU A 209 37.67 33.66 -14.08
CA LEU A 209 37.08 32.46 -13.52
C LEU A 209 37.21 32.44 -11.98
N ALA A 210 38.37 32.82 -11.43
CA ALA A 210 38.54 32.99 -9.98
C ALA A 210 37.67 34.11 -9.42
N GLY A 211 37.40 35.15 -10.23
CA GLY A 211 36.45 36.21 -9.93
C GLY A 211 35.02 35.69 -9.84
N TYR A 212 34.55 34.86 -10.80
CA TYR A 212 33.25 34.23 -10.81
C TYR A 212 33.07 33.29 -9.58
N GLU A 213 34.10 32.50 -9.26
CA GLU A 213 34.06 31.62 -8.10
C GLU A 213 33.87 32.36 -6.78
N ARG A 214 34.64 33.43 -6.58
CA ARG A 214 34.56 34.24 -5.37
C ARG A 214 33.18 34.87 -5.24
N ALA A 215 32.69 35.51 -6.31
CA ALA A 215 31.38 36.15 -6.36
C ALA A 215 30.24 35.14 -6.16
N PHE A 216 30.34 33.94 -6.74
CA PHE A 216 29.36 32.87 -6.55
C PHE A 216 29.28 32.43 -5.09
N ARG A 217 30.42 32.22 -4.45
CA ARG A 217 30.53 31.84 -3.04
C ARG A 217 29.93 32.89 -2.11
N GLU A 218 30.23 34.17 -2.35
CA GLU A 218 29.71 35.31 -1.60
C GLU A 218 28.20 35.52 -1.76
N ALA A 219 27.65 35.08 -2.90
CA ALA A 219 26.23 35.17 -3.20
C ALA A 219 25.38 34.03 -2.59
N ARG A 220 26.00 33.13 -1.82
CA ARG A 220 25.25 32.03 -1.19
C ARG A 220 24.04 32.49 -0.40
N GLY A 221 22.87 31.87 -0.64
CA GLY A 221 21.57 32.24 -0.05
C GLY A 221 20.93 33.49 -0.65
N ARG A 222 21.56 34.09 -1.69
CA ARG A 222 21.09 35.32 -2.38
C ARG A 222 21.09 35.16 -3.91
N LEU A 223 21.42 33.97 -4.43
CA LEU A 223 21.35 33.70 -5.86
C LEU A 223 19.89 33.71 -6.33
N PRO A 224 19.57 34.23 -7.51
CA PRO A 224 18.22 34.20 -8.04
C PRO A 224 17.82 32.76 -8.37
N TRP A 225 16.52 32.50 -8.40
CA TRP A 225 16.00 31.27 -8.98
C TRP A 225 16.22 31.26 -10.50
N PRO A 226 16.45 30.07 -11.09
CA PRO A 226 16.69 29.97 -12.54
C PRO A 226 15.44 30.24 -13.39
N VAL A 227 14.28 30.32 -12.77
CA VAL A 227 12.98 30.64 -13.40
C VAL A 227 12.24 31.68 -12.57
N ASN A 228 11.40 32.48 -13.28
CA ASN A 228 10.49 33.41 -12.62
C ASN A 228 9.15 32.71 -12.38
N GLY A 229 8.84 32.41 -11.13
CA GLY A 229 7.67 31.63 -10.76
C GLY A 229 7.92 30.12 -10.83
N GLY A 230 7.15 29.39 -10.08
CA GLY A 230 7.23 27.92 -10.01
C GLY A 230 7.13 27.40 -8.59
N THR A 231 7.09 26.08 -8.47
CA THR A 231 7.02 25.39 -7.18
C THR A 231 8.01 24.22 -7.16
N VAL A 232 8.79 24.10 -6.10
CA VAL A 232 9.67 22.95 -5.92
C VAL A 232 8.82 21.71 -5.65
N THR A 233 8.82 20.78 -6.59
CA THR A 233 8.08 19.51 -6.52
C THR A 233 8.92 18.39 -5.92
N GLU A 234 10.23 18.35 -6.25
CA GLU A 234 11.17 17.42 -5.66
C GLU A 234 12.38 18.18 -5.10
N ARG A 235 12.67 17.92 -3.82
CA ARG A 235 13.79 18.55 -3.11
C ARG A 235 15.05 17.73 -3.24
N PHE A 236 16.19 18.38 -3.02
CA PHE A 236 17.51 17.75 -2.93
C PHE A 236 17.58 16.73 -1.79
N GLY A 237 18.28 15.61 -2.04
CA GLY A 237 18.66 14.61 -1.06
C GLY A 237 17.78 13.37 -1.06
N GLU A 238 17.95 12.57 -0.02
CA GLU A 238 17.28 11.28 0.12
C GLU A 238 15.82 11.44 0.55
N ARG A 239 14.93 10.73 -0.13
CA ARG A 239 13.51 10.64 0.20
C ARG A 239 13.10 9.20 0.36
N VAL A 240 12.33 8.93 1.41
CA VAL A 240 11.76 7.60 1.67
C VAL A 240 10.28 7.61 1.29
N HIS A 241 9.86 6.68 0.45
CA HIS A 241 8.45 6.54 0.09
C HIS A 241 7.65 6.05 1.30
N PRO A 242 6.55 6.75 1.70
CA PRO A 242 5.87 6.50 2.98
C PRO A 242 5.22 5.11 3.08
N VAL A 243 4.83 4.50 1.95
CA VAL A 243 4.15 3.20 1.92
C VAL A 243 5.12 2.04 1.67
N PHE A 244 6.08 2.22 0.76
CA PHE A 244 6.96 1.14 0.30
C PHE A 244 8.34 1.15 0.96
N GLY A 245 8.69 2.21 1.73
CA GLY A 245 10.01 2.36 2.34
C GLY A 245 11.17 2.48 1.35
N THR A 246 10.88 2.62 0.06
CA THR A 246 11.91 2.78 -0.99
C THR A 246 12.59 4.13 -0.86
N ARG A 247 13.90 4.15 -1.08
CA ARG A 247 14.72 5.36 -1.00
C ARG A 247 15.07 5.84 -2.39
N THR A 248 14.81 7.12 -2.66
CA THR A 248 15.27 7.84 -3.86
C THR A 248 16.16 8.98 -3.41
N ASN A 249 17.20 9.31 -4.19
CA ASN A 249 18.07 10.43 -3.90
C ASN A 249 18.04 11.40 -5.07
N ASN A 250 17.51 12.62 -4.89
CA ASN A 250 17.53 13.65 -5.93
C ASN A 250 18.83 14.47 -5.83
N PRO A 251 19.69 14.47 -6.86
CA PRO A 251 20.95 15.21 -6.83
C PRO A 251 20.80 16.72 -6.99
N GLY A 252 19.59 17.21 -7.27
CA GLY A 252 19.22 18.59 -7.44
C GLY A 252 17.81 18.90 -6.90
N VAL A 253 17.11 19.82 -7.53
CA VAL A 253 15.71 20.15 -7.27
C VAL A 253 14.92 20.13 -8.58
N ASP A 254 13.68 19.68 -8.51
CA ASP A 254 12.72 19.80 -9.61
C ASP A 254 11.76 20.95 -9.33
N ILE A 255 11.63 21.84 -10.28
CA ILE A 255 10.83 23.05 -10.18
C ILE A 255 9.73 22.96 -11.24
N ALA A 256 8.48 22.74 -10.82
CA ALA A 256 7.34 22.84 -11.72
C ALA A 256 7.17 24.29 -12.17
N THR A 257 7.07 24.47 -13.48
CA THR A 257 6.96 25.77 -14.14
C THR A 257 5.77 25.78 -15.09
N SER A 258 5.36 26.97 -15.55
CA SER A 258 4.52 27.01 -16.76
C SER A 258 5.33 26.44 -17.94
N PRO A 259 4.67 25.73 -18.89
CA PRO A 259 5.36 25.19 -20.07
C PRO A 259 6.23 26.23 -20.76
N ARG A 260 7.46 25.83 -21.15
CA ARG A 260 8.37 26.68 -21.91
C ARG A 260 8.69 28.03 -21.23
N SER A 261 8.75 28.05 -19.89
CA SER A 261 9.18 29.22 -19.13
C SER A 261 10.65 29.51 -19.38
N GLN A 262 11.02 30.80 -19.43
CA GLN A 262 12.41 31.23 -19.63
C GLN A 262 13.29 30.74 -18.47
N VAL A 263 14.33 30.00 -18.82
CA VAL A 263 15.37 29.56 -17.89
C VAL A 263 16.57 30.48 -18.01
N ARG A 264 17.04 30.98 -16.86
CA ARG A 264 18.12 31.96 -16.78
C ARG A 264 19.28 31.40 -15.97
N THR A 265 20.51 31.78 -16.38
CA THR A 265 21.67 31.49 -15.51
C THR A 265 21.56 32.27 -14.19
N ILE A 266 21.93 31.62 -13.08
CA ILE A 266 21.83 32.26 -11.76
C ILE A 266 23.02 33.14 -11.41
N HIS A 267 24.14 33.03 -12.16
CA HIS A 267 25.38 33.76 -11.94
C HIS A 267 26.22 33.87 -13.22
N ASP A 268 27.19 34.77 -13.22
CA ASP A 268 28.19 34.94 -14.30
C ASP A 268 29.01 33.62 -14.44
N GLY A 269 29.34 33.29 -15.68
CA GLY A 269 30.08 32.08 -15.99
C GLY A 269 30.15 31.80 -17.48
N TYR A 270 30.51 30.58 -17.86
CA TYR A 270 30.46 30.15 -19.26
C TYR A 270 29.87 28.75 -19.43
N VAL A 271 29.27 28.48 -20.55
CA VAL A 271 28.71 27.18 -20.90
C VAL A 271 29.84 26.22 -21.26
N PHE A 272 30.07 25.18 -20.45
CA PHE A 272 31.10 24.19 -20.75
C PHE A 272 30.53 22.93 -21.44
N ALA A 273 29.23 22.65 -21.32
CA ALA A 273 28.58 21.54 -22.02
C ALA A 273 27.11 21.85 -22.32
N VAL A 274 26.66 21.38 -23.48
CA VAL A 274 25.26 21.34 -23.92
C VAL A 274 25.05 19.98 -24.57
N GLN A 275 24.18 19.13 -23.99
CA GLN A 275 23.89 17.82 -24.56
C GLN A 275 22.64 17.21 -23.94
N PRO A 276 21.94 16.31 -24.65
CA PRO A 276 20.89 15.51 -24.07
C PRO A 276 21.43 14.48 -23.09
N LEU A 277 20.77 14.34 -21.93
CA LEU A 277 21.04 13.30 -20.96
C LEU A 277 19.79 12.43 -20.70
N THR A 278 19.99 11.13 -20.70
CA THR A 278 18.92 10.16 -20.48
C THR A 278 18.19 10.44 -19.16
N GLY A 279 16.86 10.67 -19.24
CA GLY A 279 16.01 10.98 -18.08
C GLY A 279 16.01 12.44 -17.63
N PHE A 280 16.84 13.31 -18.28
CA PHE A 280 16.94 14.73 -17.93
C PHE A 280 16.77 15.66 -19.16
N GLY A 281 16.44 15.12 -20.34
CA GLY A 281 16.26 15.90 -21.56
C GLY A 281 17.52 16.67 -21.97
N ASP A 282 17.33 17.81 -22.64
CA ASP A 282 18.44 18.69 -22.98
C ASP A 282 18.96 19.41 -21.73
N VAL A 283 20.28 19.39 -21.58
CA VAL A 283 20.97 19.91 -20.39
C VAL A 283 22.00 20.94 -20.79
N VAL A 284 21.98 22.09 -20.13
CA VAL A 284 23.00 23.14 -20.18
C VAL A 284 23.79 23.12 -18.89
N MET A 285 25.11 23.13 -18.98
CA MET A 285 26.04 23.14 -17.87
C MET A 285 26.89 24.38 -17.88
N VAL A 286 26.86 25.15 -16.80
CA VAL A 286 27.58 26.43 -16.67
C VAL A 286 28.65 26.33 -15.61
N HIS A 287 29.84 26.82 -15.92
CA HIS A 287 31.03 26.84 -15.08
C HIS A 287 31.22 28.21 -14.43
N HIS A 288 31.37 28.24 -13.11
CA HIS A 288 31.54 29.45 -12.29
C HIS A 288 32.81 29.37 -11.42
N GLY A 289 33.85 28.73 -11.92
CA GLY A 289 35.04 28.35 -11.13
C GLY A 289 34.89 26.97 -10.50
N GLN A 290 35.11 26.85 -9.20
CA GLN A 290 34.89 25.58 -8.50
C GLN A 290 33.41 25.10 -8.61
N TYR A 291 32.48 26.08 -8.70
CA TYR A 291 31.04 25.79 -8.76
C TYR A 291 30.57 25.53 -10.19
N LYS A 292 29.64 24.60 -10.34
CA LYS A 292 29.00 24.29 -11.61
C LYS A 292 27.50 24.23 -11.41
N THR A 293 26.73 24.81 -12.32
CA THR A 293 25.27 24.72 -12.33
C THR A 293 24.77 23.94 -13.53
N ILE A 294 23.77 23.10 -13.31
CA ILE A 294 23.21 22.21 -14.31
C ILE A 294 21.71 22.53 -14.43
N TYR A 295 21.27 22.79 -15.65
CA TYR A 295 19.90 23.10 -16.03
C TYR A 295 19.42 22.00 -16.96
N GLY A 296 18.51 21.15 -16.52
CA GLY A 296 18.03 19.99 -17.28
C GLY A 296 16.55 20.06 -17.58
N ASN A 297 16.11 19.19 -18.46
CA ASN A 297 14.74 19.12 -18.98
C ASN A 297 14.35 20.42 -19.70
N LEU A 298 15.28 20.92 -20.54
CA LEU A 298 15.01 22.08 -21.39
C LEU A 298 14.28 21.62 -22.67
N SER A 299 13.23 22.33 -23.04
CA SER A 299 12.53 22.14 -24.34
C SER A 299 13.27 22.79 -25.49
N ASP A 300 13.95 23.92 -25.24
CA ASP A 300 14.80 24.61 -26.19
C ASP A 300 16.03 25.14 -25.47
N VAL A 301 17.17 25.14 -26.21
CA VAL A 301 18.46 25.66 -25.75
C VAL A 301 18.91 26.78 -26.66
N PHE A 302 19.23 27.94 -26.09
CA PHE A 302 19.64 29.15 -26.82
C PHE A 302 21.13 29.42 -26.78
N VAL A 303 21.89 28.61 -26.09
CA VAL A 303 23.33 28.78 -25.87
C VAL A 303 24.11 27.57 -26.37
N SER A 304 25.38 27.76 -26.62
CA SER A 304 26.31 26.70 -27.05
C SER A 304 27.55 26.67 -26.16
N ARG A 305 28.31 25.58 -26.25
CA ARG A 305 29.60 25.45 -25.53
C ARG A 305 30.52 26.63 -25.83
N GLY A 306 31.14 27.19 -24.81
CA GLY A 306 32.02 28.36 -24.88
C GLY A 306 31.31 29.70 -24.75
N HIS A 307 29.98 29.74 -24.72
CA HIS A 307 29.22 30.98 -24.56
C HIS A 307 29.41 31.55 -23.16
N VAL A 308 29.90 32.79 -23.07
CA VAL A 308 30.05 33.52 -21.81
C VAL A 308 28.71 34.14 -21.42
N LEU A 309 28.30 33.90 -20.17
CA LEU A 309 27.00 34.31 -19.65
C LEU A 309 27.17 35.29 -18.49
N ARG A 310 26.24 36.26 -18.44
CA ARG A 310 26.05 37.14 -17.30
C ARG A 310 24.83 36.67 -16.49
N ARG A 311 24.83 36.92 -15.21
CA ARG A 311 23.72 36.64 -14.32
C ARG A 311 22.40 37.16 -14.93
N GLY A 312 21.41 36.27 -15.05
CA GLY A 312 20.10 36.57 -15.59
C GLY A 312 19.94 36.35 -17.11
N ASP A 313 21.02 36.02 -17.84
CA ASP A 313 20.93 35.69 -19.27
C ASP A 313 20.03 34.47 -19.48
N VAL A 314 19.21 34.51 -20.54
CA VAL A 314 18.33 33.40 -20.90
C VAL A 314 19.14 32.32 -21.59
N ILE A 315 19.11 31.11 -21.08
CA ILE A 315 19.85 29.96 -21.61
C ILE A 315 18.96 28.97 -22.37
N GLY A 316 17.63 29.03 -22.19
CA GLY A 316 16.68 28.14 -22.82
C GLY A 316 15.28 28.29 -22.25
N LEU A 317 14.42 27.34 -22.58
CA LEU A 317 13.06 27.24 -22.07
C LEU A 317 12.94 25.94 -21.23
N SER A 318 12.16 25.98 -20.15
CA SER A 318 11.84 24.79 -19.33
C SER A 318 11.01 23.77 -20.09
N GLY A 319 10.92 22.56 -19.56
CA GLY A 319 10.14 21.49 -20.15
C GLY A 319 8.68 21.83 -20.39
N ASP A 320 8.08 21.10 -21.30
CA ASP A 320 6.67 21.13 -21.67
C ASP A 320 6.06 19.73 -21.57
N GLN A 321 4.83 19.55 -22.05
CA GLN A 321 4.12 18.26 -21.98
C GLN A 321 4.83 17.13 -22.73
N ASP A 322 5.61 17.47 -23.78
CA ASP A 322 6.35 16.49 -24.59
C ASP A 322 7.75 16.20 -24.03
N SER A 323 8.18 16.94 -23.03
CA SER A 323 9.47 16.77 -22.37
C SER A 323 9.52 15.54 -21.49
N ILE A 324 10.69 14.91 -21.34
CA ILE A 324 10.89 13.63 -20.60
C ILE A 324 10.37 13.69 -19.16
N ARG A 325 10.50 14.85 -18.49
CA ARG A 325 10.03 15.09 -17.13
C ARG A 325 8.78 15.97 -17.07
N GLY A 326 8.13 16.24 -18.21
CA GLY A 326 6.98 17.14 -18.30
C GLY A 326 7.34 18.62 -18.03
N GLU A 327 6.41 19.37 -17.50
CA GLU A 327 6.48 20.82 -17.25
C GLU A 327 7.35 21.17 -16.03
N VAL A 328 8.60 20.69 -16.02
CA VAL A 328 9.53 20.80 -14.89
C VAL A 328 10.88 21.29 -15.41
N LEU A 329 11.56 22.13 -14.63
CA LEU A 329 12.98 22.39 -14.73
C LEU A 329 13.73 21.58 -13.67
N PHE A 330 14.70 20.76 -14.10
CA PHE A 330 15.68 20.17 -13.20
C PHE A 330 16.84 21.14 -12.98
N PHE A 331 17.16 21.43 -11.72
CA PHE A 331 18.25 22.34 -11.38
C PHE A 331 19.16 21.75 -10.31
N MET A 332 20.48 21.80 -10.54
CA MET A 332 21.47 21.25 -9.64
C MET A 332 22.69 22.18 -9.51
N ILE A 333 23.28 22.23 -8.33
CA ILE A 333 24.54 22.93 -8.05
C ILE A 333 25.55 21.87 -7.60
N ARG A 334 26.78 21.98 -8.14
CA ARG A 334 27.94 21.20 -7.69
C ARG A 334 29.01 22.12 -7.11
N ASP A 335 29.64 21.67 -6.04
CA ASP A 335 30.84 22.24 -5.44
C ASP A 335 31.99 21.24 -5.62
N GLY A 336 32.88 21.49 -6.58
CA GLY A 336 33.86 20.50 -6.99
C GLY A 336 33.21 19.19 -7.47
N SER A 337 33.46 18.09 -6.74
CA SER A 337 32.90 16.76 -6.99
C SER A 337 31.52 16.53 -6.35
N ASP A 338 31.11 17.37 -5.41
CA ASP A 338 29.95 17.11 -4.57
C ASP A 338 28.68 17.84 -5.06
N ASN A 339 27.56 17.14 -5.01
CA ASN A 339 26.26 17.77 -5.22
C ASN A 339 25.85 18.49 -3.94
N VAL A 340 25.47 19.74 -4.03
CA VAL A 340 25.04 20.55 -2.89
C VAL A 340 23.57 20.95 -3.01
N ASN A 341 22.90 21.12 -1.87
CA ASN A 341 21.49 21.48 -1.87
C ASN A 341 21.28 22.89 -2.48
N PRO A 342 20.64 23.01 -3.67
CA PRO A 342 20.44 24.29 -4.36
C PRO A 342 19.64 25.30 -3.53
N GLU A 343 18.65 24.84 -2.74
CA GLU A 343 17.82 25.72 -1.92
C GLU A 343 18.62 26.50 -0.87
N SER A 344 19.80 25.99 -0.48
CA SER A 344 20.70 26.70 0.46
C SER A 344 21.50 27.82 -0.19
N TRP A 345 21.53 27.88 -1.52
CA TRP A 345 22.24 28.88 -2.33
C TRP A 345 21.32 29.94 -2.90
N LEU A 346 20.08 29.55 -3.16
CA LEU A 346 19.05 30.40 -3.76
C LEU A 346 18.36 31.28 -2.72
N GLN A 347 17.69 32.34 -3.17
CA GLN A 347 16.83 33.18 -2.34
C GLN A 347 15.72 32.36 -1.67
N ARG A 348 15.25 32.79 -0.49
CA ARG A 348 14.31 32.01 0.35
C ARG A 348 12.98 31.67 -0.29
N SER A 349 12.56 32.37 -1.33
CA SER A 349 11.30 32.09 -2.04
C SER A 349 11.55 32.12 -3.53
N VAL A 350 10.89 31.22 -4.27
CA VAL A 350 10.75 31.36 -5.73
C VAL A 350 9.92 32.60 -5.99
N PRO A 351 10.41 33.56 -6.81
CA PRO A 351 9.69 34.81 -7.07
C PRO A 351 8.36 34.59 -7.80
#